data_cd46574c0d80a706e5aea6366e9ec947
#
_entry.id   cd46574c0d80a706e5aea6366e9ec947
#
_cell.length_a   1.000
_cell.length_b   1.000
_cell.length_c   1.000
_cell.angle_alpha   90.00
_cell.angle_beta   90.00
_cell.angle_gamma   90.00
#
_symmetry.space_group_name_H-M   'P 1'
#
loop_
_entity.id
_entity.type
_entity.pdbx_description
1 polymer ?
#
loop_
_entity_poly.entity_id
_entity_poly.type
_entity_poly.pdbx_seq_one_letter_code
_entity_poly.pdbx_strand_id
1 'polypeptide(L)'
;MTLIYNWNIEVDKIFIGLRGEIMKVRSSVKFILNRIPFTVKIYIGFILFWLLLMVFVSLHAYIKRPEQMQSLQLYEQKLEDISSKKVSEEYYASGRAYQNNNLEITYDSLTIDDVKGILSKQNIGWNEINKNRIVGHDYDTNIYLELYKERGSDKVTLILQKRN
;
A
#
# COMPACT_ATOMS: atom_id res chain seq x y z
N MET A 1 -14.46 30.55 36.11
CA MET A 1 -15.20 30.94 34.92
C MET A 1 -14.43 31.81 33.92
N THR A 2 -13.30 32.37 34.28
CA THR A 2 -12.51 33.32 33.45
C THR A 2 -11.59 32.67 32.40
N LEU A 3 -11.21 31.41 32.57
CA LEU A 3 -10.30 30.72 31.64
C LEU A 3 -10.93 30.29 30.30
N ILE A 4 -12.23 29.99 30.28
CA ILE A 4 -12.95 29.57 29.06
C ILE A 4 -13.20 30.77 28.14
N TYR A 5 -13.35 31.95 28.69
CA TYR A 5 -13.58 33.19 27.91
C TYR A 5 -12.32 33.62 27.12
N ASN A 6 -11.14 33.42 27.69
CA ASN A 6 -9.88 33.76 27.02
C ASN A 6 -9.56 32.83 25.83
N TRP A 7 -9.92 31.57 25.92
CA TRP A 7 -9.70 30.60 24.84
C TRP A 7 -10.50 30.92 23.59
N ASN A 8 -11.75 31.31 23.73
CA ASN A 8 -12.60 31.69 22.60
C ASN A 8 -12.08 32.92 21.86
N ILE A 9 -11.55 33.93 22.58
CA ILE A 9 -10.99 35.13 21.97
C ILE A 9 -9.69 34.85 21.18
N GLU A 10 -8.84 33.94 21.65
CA GLU A 10 -7.64 33.56 20.92
C GLU A 10 -7.95 32.72 19.68
N VAL A 11 -8.86 31.78 19.76
CA VAL A 11 -9.31 30.98 18.62
C VAL A 11 -9.92 31.86 17.53
N ASP A 12 -10.76 32.84 17.90
CA ASP A 12 -11.34 33.80 16.94
C ASP A 12 -10.27 34.70 16.28
N LYS A 13 -9.25 35.14 17.01
CA LYS A 13 -8.12 35.89 16.45
C LYS A 13 -7.30 35.05 15.44
N ILE A 14 -7.09 33.78 15.73
CA ILE A 14 -6.42 32.85 14.81
C ILE A 14 -7.25 32.65 13.54
N PHE A 15 -8.57 32.45 13.68
CA PHE A 15 -9.46 32.29 12.53
C PHE A 15 -9.55 33.56 11.67
N ILE A 16 -9.58 34.74 12.28
CA ILE A 16 -9.60 36.02 11.55
C ILE A 16 -8.26 36.26 10.85
N GLY A 17 -7.12 35.91 11.48
CA GLY A 17 -5.80 36.00 10.90
C GLY A 17 -5.65 35.06 9.68
N LEU A 18 -6.05 33.80 9.82
CA LEU A 18 -6.08 32.82 8.73
C LEU A 18 -6.98 33.27 7.57
N ARG A 19 -8.13 33.82 7.85
CA ARG A 19 -9.06 34.32 6.83
C ARG A 19 -8.45 35.49 6.04
N GLY A 20 -7.74 36.40 6.72
CA GLY A 20 -7.01 37.51 6.09
C GLY A 20 -5.89 37.06 5.18
N GLU A 21 -5.07 36.09 5.63
CA GLU A 21 -4.01 35.50 4.84
C GLU A 21 -4.56 34.75 3.61
N ILE A 22 -5.62 33.96 3.78
CA ILE A 22 -6.29 33.26 2.67
C ILE A 22 -6.81 34.24 1.62
N MET A 23 -7.39 35.39 2.06
CA MET A 23 -7.86 36.41 1.12
C MET A 23 -6.70 37.07 0.37
N LYS A 24 -5.58 37.37 1.02
CA LYS A 24 -4.37 37.90 0.35
C LYS A 24 -3.82 36.93 -0.69
N VAL A 25 -3.69 35.65 -0.31
CA VAL A 25 -3.25 34.61 -1.24
C VAL A 25 -4.19 34.50 -2.43
N ARG A 26 -5.51 34.51 -2.18
CA ARG A 26 -6.53 34.45 -3.24
C ARG A 26 -6.45 35.64 -4.22
N SER A 27 -6.21 36.85 -3.74
CA SER A 27 -6.07 38.02 -4.58
C SER A 27 -4.79 38.00 -5.41
N SER A 28 -3.67 37.56 -4.83
CA SER A 28 -2.39 37.41 -5.52
C SER A 28 -2.45 36.32 -6.59
N VAL A 29 -3.06 35.18 -6.27
CA VAL A 29 -3.25 34.06 -7.23
C VAL A 29 -4.15 34.52 -8.39
N LYS A 30 -5.23 35.25 -8.12
CA LYS A 30 -6.13 35.77 -9.17
C LYS A 30 -5.41 36.76 -10.09
N PHE A 31 -4.56 37.61 -9.55
CA PHE A 31 -3.75 38.57 -10.32
C PHE A 31 -2.74 37.86 -11.24
N ILE A 32 -2.04 36.85 -10.72
CA ILE A 32 -1.08 36.06 -11.49
C ILE A 32 -1.82 35.27 -12.58
N LEU A 33 -2.91 34.59 -12.23
CA LEU A 33 -3.71 33.81 -13.18
C LEU A 33 -4.24 34.65 -14.35
N ASN A 34 -4.59 35.91 -14.14
CA ASN A 34 -5.10 36.76 -15.20
C ASN A 34 -4.03 37.17 -16.23
N ARG A 35 -2.75 37.15 -15.86
CA ARG A 35 -1.62 37.47 -16.76
C ARG A 35 -1.12 36.25 -17.56
N ILE A 36 -1.52 35.04 -17.17
CA ILE A 36 -1.08 33.83 -17.85
C ILE A 36 -1.92 33.61 -19.12
N PRO A 37 -1.32 33.30 -20.28
CA PRO A 37 -2.04 32.91 -21.49
C PRO A 37 -2.99 31.75 -21.26
N PHE A 38 -4.10 31.72 -21.96
CA PHE A 38 -5.16 30.69 -21.79
C PHE A 38 -4.61 29.26 -21.96
N THR A 39 -3.74 29.05 -22.95
CA THR A 39 -3.07 27.77 -23.19
C THR A 39 -2.26 27.28 -21.99
N VAL A 40 -1.53 28.17 -21.33
CA VAL A 40 -0.74 27.81 -20.15
C VAL A 40 -1.64 27.45 -18.98
N LYS A 41 -2.81 28.11 -18.84
CA LYS A 41 -3.80 27.73 -17.81
C LYS A 41 -4.31 26.30 -17.99
N ILE A 42 -4.54 25.87 -19.22
CA ILE A 42 -4.95 24.49 -19.54
C ILE A 42 -3.87 23.52 -19.10
N TYR A 43 -2.60 23.77 -19.43
CA TYR A 43 -1.48 22.89 -19.00
C TYR A 43 -1.35 22.83 -17.49
N ILE A 44 -1.43 23.96 -16.79
CA ILE A 44 -1.42 24.00 -15.32
C ILE A 44 -2.60 23.20 -14.76
N GLY A 45 -3.80 23.38 -15.31
CA GLY A 45 -4.99 22.61 -14.91
C GLY A 45 -4.82 21.12 -15.10
N PHE A 46 -4.23 20.71 -16.22
CA PHE A 46 -3.95 19.32 -16.51
C PHE A 46 -2.93 18.72 -15.53
N ILE A 47 -1.85 19.44 -15.23
CA ILE A 47 -0.83 19.00 -14.26
C ILE A 47 -1.46 18.88 -12.86
N LEU A 48 -2.25 19.86 -12.43
CA LEU A 48 -2.93 19.82 -11.12
C LEU A 48 -3.92 18.66 -11.05
N PHE A 49 -4.68 18.40 -12.12
CA PHE A 49 -5.58 17.24 -12.20
C PHE A 49 -4.82 15.93 -12.04
N TRP A 50 -3.69 15.77 -12.73
CA TRP A 50 -2.84 14.57 -12.60
C TRP A 50 -2.27 14.41 -11.20
N LEU A 51 -1.81 15.50 -10.58
CA LEU A 51 -1.33 15.47 -9.18
C LEU A 51 -2.44 15.07 -8.21
N LEU A 52 -3.64 15.63 -8.35
CA LEU A 52 -4.79 15.25 -7.53
C LEU A 52 -5.17 13.78 -7.72
N LEU A 53 -5.16 13.29 -8.95
CA LEU A 53 -5.43 11.88 -9.25
C LEU A 53 -4.39 10.96 -8.60
N MET A 54 -3.10 11.31 -8.65
CA MET A 54 -2.03 10.59 -7.97
C MET A 54 -2.22 10.55 -6.45
N VAL A 55 -2.56 11.69 -5.85
CA VAL A 55 -2.84 11.79 -4.40
C VAL A 55 -4.06 10.92 -4.05
N PHE A 56 -5.11 10.98 -4.85
CA PHE A 56 -6.33 10.18 -4.61
C PHE A 56 -6.05 8.67 -4.67
N VAL A 57 -5.30 8.21 -5.68
CA VAL A 57 -4.92 6.80 -5.81
C VAL A 57 -4.06 6.35 -4.63
N SER A 58 -3.08 7.18 -4.23
CA SER A 58 -2.21 6.87 -3.09
C SER A 58 -2.99 6.82 -1.77
N LEU A 59 -3.92 7.74 -1.57
CA LEU A 59 -4.78 7.79 -0.39
C LEU A 59 -5.70 6.57 -0.33
N HIS A 60 -6.29 6.17 -1.47
CA HIS A 60 -7.13 4.99 -1.57
C HIS A 60 -6.35 3.71 -1.22
N ALA A 61 -5.13 3.56 -1.76
CA ALA A 61 -4.25 2.45 -1.43
C ALA A 61 -3.88 2.44 0.07
N TYR A 62 -3.61 3.61 0.64
CA TYR A 62 -3.29 3.74 2.07
C TYR A 62 -4.46 3.33 2.98
N ILE A 63 -5.68 3.74 2.64
CA ILE A 63 -6.90 3.41 3.42
C ILE A 63 -7.18 1.90 3.38
N LYS A 64 -6.96 1.24 2.23
CA LYS A 64 -7.18 -0.21 2.08
C LYS A 64 -6.07 -1.09 2.65
N ARG A 65 -4.91 -0.52 2.94
CA ARG A 65 -3.74 -1.25 3.42
C ARG A 65 -4.01 -2.11 4.66
N PRO A 66 -4.67 -1.61 5.74
CA PRO A 66 -4.94 -2.42 6.93
C PRO A 66 -5.76 -3.68 6.64
N GLU A 67 -6.81 -3.57 5.81
CA GLU A 67 -7.67 -4.70 5.41
C GLU A 67 -6.88 -5.77 4.64
N GLN A 68 -6.01 -5.32 3.74
CA GLN A 68 -5.18 -6.22 2.96
C GLN A 68 -4.11 -6.90 3.81
N MET A 69 -3.49 -6.16 4.72
CA MET A 69 -2.53 -6.72 5.68
C MET A 69 -3.20 -7.79 6.54
N GLN A 70 -4.41 -7.51 7.05
CA GLN A 70 -5.19 -8.50 7.81
C GLN A 70 -5.48 -9.75 6.98
N SER A 71 -5.83 -9.62 5.70
CA SER A 71 -6.07 -10.78 4.83
C SER A 71 -4.82 -11.62 4.59
N LEU A 72 -3.64 -11.01 4.51
CA LEU A 72 -2.35 -11.71 4.39
C LEU A 72 -2.01 -12.42 5.70
N GLN A 73 -2.23 -11.80 6.85
CA GLN A 73 -2.03 -12.42 8.17
C GLN A 73 -2.94 -13.63 8.38
N LEU A 74 -4.23 -13.53 8.01
CA LEU A 74 -5.15 -14.66 8.06
C LEU A 74 -4.72 -15.79 7.12
N TYR A 75 -4.09 -15.46 6.00
CA TYR A 75 -3.55 -16.47 5.09
C TYR A 75 -2.32 -17.15 5.69
N GLU A 76 -1.45 -16.38 6.36
CA GLU A 76 -0.29 -16.92 7.08
C GLU A 76 -0.69 -17.92 8.17
N GLN A 77 -1.78 -17.70 8.88
CA GLN A 77 -2.28 -18.65 9.89
C GLN A 77 -2.53 -20.05 9.32
N LYS A 78 -2.81 -20.16 8.02
CA LYS A 78 -2.92 -21.47 7.35
C LYS A 78 -1.58 -22.22 7.23
N LEU A 79 -0.49 -21.54 7.53
CA LEU A 79 0.89 -22.05 7.51
C LEU A 79 1.43 -22.33 8.93
N GLU A 80 0.55 -22.36 9.95
CA GLU A 80 0.97 -22.60 11.35
C GLU A 80 1.76 -23.89 11.53
N ASP A 81 1.45 -24.94 10.75
CA ASP A 81 2.14 -26.23 10.80
C ASP A 81 3.65 -26.13 10.54
N ILE A 82 4.11 -25.09 9.85
CA ILE A 82 5.52 -24.83 9.55
C ILE A 82 6.07 -23.57 10.20
N SER A 83 5.30 -22.95 11.10
CA SER A 83 5.70 -21.71 11.79
C SER A 83 7.00 -21.87 12.56
N SER A 84 7.28 -23.06 13.11
CA SER A 84 8.53 -23.37 13.83
C SER A 84 9.78 -23.30 12.94
N LYS A 85 9.63 -23.35 11.62
CA LYS A 85 10.72 -23.23 10.63
C LYS A 85 10.85 -21.83 10.04
N LYS A 86 10.01 -20.88 10.46
CA LYS A 86 10.05 -19.50 10.00
C LYS A 86 11.30 -18.79 10.54
N VAL A 87 12.11 -18.24 9.63
CA VAL A 87 13.36 -17.53 9.94
C VAL A 87 13.14 -16.02 9.91
N SER A 88 12.37 -15.55 8.94
CA SER A 88 12.08 -14.11 8.81
C SER A 88 10.70 -13.86 8.23
N GLU A 89 10.19 -12.69 8.54
CA GLU A 89 8.92 -12.19 8.04
C GLU A 89 9.05 -10.69 7.79
N GLU A 90 8.63 -10.26 6.61
CA GLU A 90 8.67 -8.84 6.24
C GLU A 90 7.40 -8.44 5.51
N TYR A 91 6.78 -7.33 5.95
CA TYR A 91 5.67 -6.70 5.27
C TYR A 91 6.14 -5.48 4.49
N TYR A 92 5.88 -5.45 3.19
CA TYR A 92 6.21 -4.29 2.37
C TYR A 92 5.18 -4.03 1.28
N ALA A 93 5.11 -2.78 0.85
CA ALA A 93 4.26 -2.38 -0.26
C ALA A 93 5.08 -2.27 -1.54
N SER A 94 4.53 -2.75 -2.65
CA SER A 94 5.18 -2.72 -3.96
C SER A 94 4.25 -2.20 -5.06
N GLY A 95 4.81 -2.00 -6.23
CA GLY A 95 4.07 -1.52 -7.39
C GLY A 95 3.94 -0.01 -7.47
N ARG A 96 3.30 0.47 -8.55
CA ARG A 96 3.04 1.89 -8.72
C ARG A 96 2.02 2.33 -7.68
N ALA A 97 2.32 3.45 -7.02
CA ALA A 97 1.50 4.01 -5.93
C ALA A 97 1.23 3.01 -4.79
N TYR A 98 2.16 2.06 -4.54
CA TYR A 98 2.03 1.07 -3.45
C TYR A 98 0.71 0.29 -3.46
N GLN A 99 0.26 -0.07 -4.65
CA GLN A 99 -1.04 -0.76 -4.84
C GLN A 99 -1.03 -2.21 -4.35
N ASN A 100 0.13 -2.83 -4.24
CA ASN A 100 0.26 -4.21 -3.80
C ASN A 100 0.84 -4.26 -2.40
N ASN A 101 0.20 -5.01 -1.52
CA ASN A 101 0.76 -5.33 -0.22
C ASN A 101 1.30 -6.76 -0.27
N ASN A 102 2.51 -6.92 0.24
CA ASN A 102 3.22 -8.18 0.22
C ASN A 102 3.59 -8.58 1.65
N LEU A 103 3.53 -9.87 1.89
CA LEU A 103 4.10 -10.53 3.05
C LEU A 103 5.11 -11.54 2.53
N GLU A 104 6.38 -11.33 2.86
CA GLU A 104 7.48 -12.22 2.54
C GLU A 104 7.86 -13.03 3.76
N ILE A 105 7.86 -14.36 3.66
CA ILE A 105 8.16 -15.27 4.75
C ILE A 105 9.26 -16.22 4.26
N THR A 106 10.34 -16.29 5.01
CA THR A 106 11.43 -17.25 4.72
C THR A 106 11.39 -18.38 5.74
N TYR A 107 11.43 -19.60 5.23
CA TYR A 107 11.48 -20.84 6.00
C TYR A 107 12.82 -21.54 5.82
N ASP A 108 13.33 -22.17 6.86
CA ASP A 108 14.52 -22.98 6.85
C ASP A 108 14.18 -24.46 6.73
N SER A 109 15.06 -25.23 6.07
CA SER A 109 14.94 -26.69 5.96
C SER A 109 13.60 -27.18 5.41
N LEU A 110 13.03 -26.46 4.45
CA LEU A 110 11.83 -26.83 3.69
C LEU A 110 12.12 -26.91 2.20
N THR A 111 11.30 -27.68 1.50
CA THR A 111 11.25 -27.68 0.04
C THR A 111 10.04 -26.90 -0.45
N ILE A 112 10.06 -26.51 -1.73
CA ILE A 112 8.89 -25.90 -2.38
C ILE A 112 7.69 -26.84 -2.32
N ASP A 113 7.92 -28.15 -2.47
CA ASP A 113 6.86 -29.17 -2.45
C ASP A 113 6.26 -29.32 -1.05
N ASP A 114 7.04 -29.16 0.02
CA ASP A 114 6.51 -29.17 1.39
C ASP A 114 5.51 -28.03 1.61
N VAL A 115 5.87 -26.81 1.22
CA VAL A 115 4.99 -25.63 1.35
C VAL A 115 3.76 -25.78 0.44
N LYS A 116 3.94 -26.25 -0.80
CA LYS A 116 2.85 -26.52 -1.72
C LYS A 116 1.90 -27.61 -1.20
N GLY A 117 2.44 -28.65 -0.54
CA GLY A 117 1.66 -29.71 0.08
C GLY A 117 0.73 -29.19 1.18
N ILE A 118 1.21 -28.30 2.05
CA ILE A 118 0.42 -27.65 3.10
C ILE A 118 -0.72 -26.81 2.50
N LEU A 119 -0.41 -26.09 1.44
CA LEU A 119 -1.38 -25.26 0.72
C LEU A 119 -2.29 -26.06 -0.24
N SER A 120 -2.12 -27.39 -0.34
CA SER A 120 -2.90 -28.24 -1.26
C SER A 120 -4.41 -28.23 -1.01
N LYS A 121 -4.84 -27.87 0.20
CA LYS A 121 -6.27 -27.73 0.58
C LYS A 121 -6.91 -26.44 0.06
N GLN A 122 -6.12 -25.53 -0.46
CA GLN A 122 -6.56 -24.25 -1.02
C GLN A 122 -6.81 -24.40 -2.53
N ASN A 123 -7.72 -23.60 -3.07
CA ASN A 123 -8.03 -23.56 -4.50
C ASN A 123 -6.97 -22.74 -5.26
N ILE A 124 -5.73 -23.23 -5.30
CA ILE A 124 -4.58 -22.55 -5.90
C ILE A 124 -4.27 -23.11 -7.28
N GLY A 125 -4.33 -22.27 -8.29
CA GLY A 125 -3.79 -22.56 -9.61
C GLY A 125 -2.28 -22.34 -9.63
N TRP A 126 -1.50 -23.40 -9.64
CA TRP A 126 -0.03 -23.35 -9.67
C TRP A 126 0.52 -23.33 -11.09
N ASN A 127 1.54 -22.49 -11.31
CA ASN A 127 2.32 -22.43 -12.56
C ASN A 127 3.82 -22.50 -12.22
N GLU A 128 4.50 -23.50 -12.74
CA GLU A 128 5.94 -23.69 -12.54
C GLU A 128 6.71 -22.82 -13.55
N ILE A 129 7.52 -21.89 -13.04
CA ILE A 129 8.40 -21.06 -13.87
C ILE A 129 9.72 -21.79 -14.12
N ASN A 130 10.29 -22.40 -13.08
CA ASN A 130 11.46 -23.26 -13.14
C ASN A 130 11.54 -24.12 -11.87
N LYS A 131 12.55 -25.01 -11.79
CA LYS A 131 12.75 -25.95 -10.65
C LYS A 131 12.83 -25.26 -9.28
N ASN A 132 13.22 -23.99 -9.24
CA ASN A 132 13.42 -23.25 -7.99
C ASN A 132 12.40 -22.14 -7.77
N ARG A 133 11.40 -22.00 -8.66
CA ARG A 133 10.42 -20.93 -8.57
C ARG A 133 9.08 -21.35 -9.16
N ILE A 134 8.06 -21.27 -8.35
CA ILE A 134 6.67 -21.46 -8.77
C ILE A 134 5.84 -20.26 -8.36
N VAL A 135 4.81 -19.98 -9.10
CA VAL A 135 3.82 -18.96 -8.78
C VAL A 135 2.43 -19.58 -8.68
N GLY A 136 1.60 -19.02 -7.85
CA GLY A 136 0.25 -19.49 -7.66
C GLY A 136 -0.74 -18.34 -7.54
N HIS A 137 -2.00 -18.65 -7.76
CA HIS A 137 -3.09 -17.73 -7.49
C HIS A 137 -4.18 -18.48 -6.73
N ASP A 138 -4.47 -18.06 -5.53
CA ASP A 138 -5.61 -18.54 -4.75
C ASP A 138 -6.85 -17.79 -5.21
N TYR A 139 -7.74 -18.49 -5.88
CA TYR A 139 -8.96 -17.93 -6.47
C TYR A 139 -10.00 -17.53 -5.42
N ASP A 140 -9.99 -18.17 -4.25
CA ASP A 140 -10.96 -17.91 -3.19
C ASP A 140 -10.66 -16.61 -2.44
N THR A 141 -9.37 -16.33 -2.21
CA THR A 141 -8.92 -15.15 -1.45
C THR A 141 -8.37 -14.03 -2.33
N ASN A 142 -8.17 -14.30 -3.64
CA ASN A 142 -7.52 -13.43 -4.59
C ASN A 142 -6.12 -13.00 -4.10
N ILE A 143 -5.35 -13.96 -3.59
CA ILE A 143 -3.96 -13.78 -3.18
C ILE A 143 -3.06 -14.46 -4.21
N TYR A 144 -2.05 -13.74 -4.65
CA TYR A 144 -0.98 -14.27 -5.49
C TYR A 144 0.14 -14.78 -4.58
N LEU A 145 0.68 -15.93 -4.95
CA LEU A 145 1.73 -16.60 -4.22
C LEU A 145 2.96 -16.74 -5.13
N GLU A 146 4.12 -16.56 -4.55
CA GLU A 146 5.37 -16.88 -5.20
C GLU A 146 6.23 -17.66 -4.21
N LEU A 147 6.65 -18.86 -4.59
CA LEU A 147 7.59 -19.68 -3.84
C LEU A 147 8.89 -19.77 -4.62
N TYR A 148 9.99 -19.45 -3.97
CA TYR A 148 11.30 -19.62 -4.59
C TYR A 148 12.36 -20.08 -3.59
N LYS A 149 13.36 -20.78 -4.13
CA LYS A 149 14.53 -21.25 -3.41
C LYS A 149 15.80 -20.70 -4.06
N GLU A 150 16.63 -20.03 -3.30
CA GLU A 150 17.93 -19.56 -3.79
C GLU A 150 18.87 -20.75 -4.06
N ARG A 151 19.73 -20.61 -5.07
CA ARG A 151 20.75 -21.62 -5.38
C ARG A 151 21.72 -21.78 -4.21
N GLY A 152 21.86 -23.03 -3.73
CA GLY A 152 22.79 -23.35 -2.64
C GLY A 152 22.29 -22.99 -1.25
N SER A 153 21.04 -22.56 -1.12
CA SER A 153 20.37 -22.31 0.16
C SER A 153 19.40 -23.44 0.49
N ASP A 154 19.26 -23.77 1.77
CA ASP A 154 18.22 -24.66 2.27
C ASP A 154 16.94 -23.88 2.66
N LYS A 155 16.89 -22.60 2.33
CA LYS A 155 15.76 -21.73 2.63
C LYS A 155 14.82 -21.62 1.46
N VAL A 156 13.52 -21.63 1.76
CA VAL A 156 12.43 -21.35 0.82
C VAL A 156 11.76 -20.07 1.24
N THR A 157 11.58 -19.16 0.29
CA THR A 157 10.85 -17.90 0.51
C THR A 157 9.49 -17.99 -0.15
N LEU A 158 8.46 -17.66 0.62
CA LEU A 158 7.08 -17.48 0.18
C LEU A 158 6.74 -15.99 0.19
N ILE A 159 6.33 -15.48 -0.94
CA ILE A 159 5.76 -14.13 -1.04
C ILE A 159 4.25 -14.27 -1.27
N LEU A 160 3.48 -13.70 -0.36
CA LEU A 160 2.05 -13.52 -0.49
C LEU A 160 1.77 -12.09 -0.95
N GLN A 161 1.03 -11.94 -2.04
CA GLN A 161 0.71 -10.62 -2.60
C GLN A 161 -0.81 -10.44 -2.72
N LYS A 162 -1.32 -9.42 -2.06
CA LYS A 162 -2.70 -8.94 -2.27
C LYS A 162 -2.67 -7.72 -3.20
N ARG A 163 -3.35 -7.84 -4.34
CA ARG A 163 -3.51 -6.74 -5.30
C ARG A 163 -4.80 -5.98 -5.03
N ASN A 164 -4.73 -4.68 -5.23
CA ASN A 164 -5.90 -3.79 -5.21
C ASN A 164 -6.71 -3.89 -6.50
#